data_d48291043a1d0427b1abd4f51e14dd28
#
_entry.id   d48291043a1d0427b1abd4f51e14dd28
#
_cell.length_a   1.000
_cell.length_b   1.000
_cell.length_c   1.000
_cell.angle_alpha   90.00
_cell.angle_beta   90.00
_cell.angle_gamma   90.00
#
_symmetry.space_group_name_H-M   'P 1'
#
loop_
_entity.id
_entity.type
_entity.pdbx_description
1 polymer ?
#
loop_
_entity_poly.entity_id
_entity_poly.type
_entity_poly.pdbx_seq_one_letter_code
_entity_poly.pdbx_strand_id
1 'polypeptide(L)'
;MIAEEIKRLSEKAGDAFYILDSKQFRENFIELKSEFSKIYPNFNIAYSYKTNYTPKLCRIVNELGGFAEVVSDMEMEIALRIGVEPKKIIWNGPYKNAKKVEQLLVMGGTVNIDSAYEIDLVADIADRYPNHKLNIGIRCNFDVGDGVVSRFGFDIDSDDFKKALALFDAHKNLYLIGLQCHFATRRLETWRPRAEGMLALIDKLGIMPEHIDLGGGLFGKMADSLKMQFDSEIPTYKQYAEAVAPVFAAHFENTTKKPLLLIEPGSALVGDCMRFASRVVNIKEVRGKAIATLLVSIYNINPTLNKKNPPIEVYAMGEKQREYKDLDFGGFTCIESDYLYRHYDGKLAKGDMVVFGNVGSYSVVLKPPFILPNFPVIDITDGKLEMIKRGEVFDDLFHTFAF
;
A
#
# COMPACT_ATOMS: atom_id res chain seq x y z
N MET A 1 14.97 -12.99 -14.00
CA MET A 1 15.81 -14.01 -13.31
C MET A 1 16.20 -15.11 -14.29
N ILE A 2 17.15 -15.98 -13.94
CA ILE A 2 17.50 -17.17 -14.74
C ILE A 2 17.04 -18.44 -14.02
N ALA A 3 16.88 -19.56 -14.75
CA ALA A 3 16.38 -20.80 -14.20
C ALA A 3 17.20 -21.32 -12.99
N GLU A 4 18.53 -21.16 -13.02
CA GLU A 4 19.42 -21.57 -11.94
C GLU A 4 19.17 -20.78 -10.64
N GLU A 5 18.85 -19.50 -10.77
CA GLU A 5 18.50 -18.65 -9.62
C GLU A 5 17.16 -19.08 -8.97
N ILE A 6 16.15 -19.37 -9.80
CA ILE A 6 14.87 -19.91 -9.32
C ILE A 6 15.06 -21.27 -8.63
N LYS A 7 15.94 -22.11 -9.15
CA LYS A 7 16.26 -23.42 -8.52
C LYS A 7 16.87 -23.22 -7.13
N ARG A 8 17.86 -22.34 -6.99
CA ARG A 8 18.47 -22.00 -5.68
C ARG A 8 17.45 -21.43 -4.70
N LEU A 9 16.53 -20.59 -5.16
CA LEU A 9 15.43 -20.08 -4.34
C LEU A 9 14.50 -21.18 -3.86
N SER A 10 14.11 -22.10 -4.77
CA SER A 10 13.25 -23.25 -4.45
C SER A 10 13.92 -24.20 -3.45
N GLU A 11 15.23 -24.46 -3.57
CA GLU A 11 15.99 -25.25 -2.60
C GLU A 11 15.96 -24.64 -1.19
N LYS A 12 15.89 -23.32 -1.08
CA LYS A 12 15.84 -22.59 0.20
C LYS A 12 14.45 -22.39 0.78
N ALA A 13 13.45 -22.20 -0.07
CA ALA A 13 12.10 -21.78 0.32
C ALA A 13 11.01 -22.82 0.03
N GLY A 14 11.34 -23.91 -0.69
CA GLY A 14 10.38 -24.93 -1.10
C GLY A 14 9.72 -24.59 -2.44
N ASP A 15 8.53 -25.14 -2.64
CA ASP A 15 7.85 -25.17 -3.93
C ASP A 15 6.92 -23.95 -4.17
N ALA A 16 6.75 -23.10 -3.17
CA ALA A 16 5.92 -21.90 -3.28
C ALA A 16 6.41 -20.81 -2.31
N PHE A 17 6.72 -19.61 -2.81
CA PHE A 17 7.30 -18.54 -2.01
C PHE A 17 7.18 -17.17 -2.69
N TYR A 18 7.20 -16.11 -1.86
CA TYR A 18 7.36 -14.73 -2.32
C TYR A 18 8.84 -14.40 -2.53
N ILE A 19 9.10 -13.64 -3.58
CA ILE A 19 10.41 -13.05 -3.89
C ILE A 19 10.26 -11.54 -3.76
N LEU A 20 11.02 -10.93 -2.85
CA LEU A 20 11.10 -9.50 -2.67
C LEU A 20 12.39 -8.96 -3.29
N ASP A 21 12.29 -7.86 -4.01
CA ASP A 21 13.41 -7.00 -4.40
C ASP A 21 13.32 -5.69 -3.62
N SER A 22 13.95 -5.65 -2.44
CA SER A 22 13.90 -4.47 -1.59
C SER A 22 14.74 -3.30 -2.13
N LYS A 23 15.67 -3.56 -3.05
CA LYS A 23 16.40 -2.51 -3.78
C LYS A 23 15.48 -1.77 -4.74
N GLN A 24 14.66 -2.50 -5.52
CA GLN A 24 13.67 -1.91 -6.41
C GLN A 24 12.69 -1.02 -5.64
N PHE A 25 12.24 -1.45 -4.45
CA PHE A 25 11.40 -0.64 -3.58
C PHE A 25 12.08 0.66 -3.17
N ARG A 26 13.36 0.60 -2.76
CA ARG A 26 14.16 1.77 -2.40
C ARG A 26 14.30 2.74 -3.57
N GLU A 27 14.56 2.22 -4.77
CA GLU A 27 14.67 3.00 -6.00
C GLU A 27 13.34 3.68 -6.36
N ASN A 28 12.21 2.97 -6.26
CA ASN A 28 10.88 3.53 -6.48
C ASN A 28 10.58 4.68 -5.52
N PHE A 29 10.92 4.53 -4.23
CA PHE A 29 10.74 5.59 -3.22
C PHE A 29 11.58 6.82 -3.56
N ILE A 30 12.86 6.64 -3.87
CA ILE A 30 13.79 7.73 -4.19
C ILE A 30 13.32 8.47 -5.45
N GLU A 31 12.95 7.73 -6.50
CA GLU A 31 12.49 8.32 -7.77
C GLU A 31 11.21 9.14 -7.55
N LEU A 32 10.18 8.56 -6.93
CA LEU A 32 8.92 9.27 -6.66
C LEU A 32 9.18 10.54 -5.84
N LYS A 33 9.97 10.44 -4.76
CA LYS A 33 10.33 11.59 -3.92
C LYS A 33 11.07 12.65 -4.72
N SER A 34 12.02 12.25 -5.56
CA SER A 34 12.80 13.16 -6.40
C SER A 34 11.93 13.93 -7.39
N GLU A 35 10.99 13.27 -8.07
CA GLU A 35 10.14 13.95 -9.06
C GLU A 35 9.30 15.07 -8.44
N PHE A 36 8.72 14.85 -7.25
CA PHE A 36 7.99 15.90 -6.54
C PHE A 36 8.92 16.98 -5.98
N SER A 37 10.03 16.60 -5.34
CA SER A 37 10.94 17.54 -4.66
C SER A 37 11.67 18.47 -5.61
N LYS A 38 11.86 18.11 -6.89
CA LYS A 38 12.39 18.99 -7.93
C LYS A 38 11.54 20.24 -8.14
N ILE A 39 10.23 20.15 -7.91
CA ILE A 39 9.24 21.21 -8.16
C ILE A 39 8.84 21.88 -6.83
N TYR A 40 8.55 21.08 -5.80
CA TYR A 40 8.21 21.54 -4.47
C TYR A 40 9.15 20.88 -3.43
N PRO A 41 10.25 21.53 -3.06
CA PRO A 41 11.32 20.94 -2.23
C PRO A 41 10.85 20.45 -0.85
N ASN A 42 9.84 21.09 -0.24
CA ASN A 42 9.27 20.66 1.04
C ASN A 42 8.23 19.54 0.86
N PHE A 43 8.67 18.44 0.30
CA PHE A 43 7.87 17.24 -0.01
C PHE A 43 8.41 16.00 0.70
N ASN A 44 7.51 15.10 1.11
CA ASN A 44 7.89 13.77 1.58
C ASN A 44 6.79 12.74 1.28
N ILE A 45 7.09 11.48 1.58
CA ILE A 45 6.23 10.33 1.38
C ILE A 45 5.81 9.77 2.74
N ALA A 46 4.52 9.53 2.92
CA ALA A 46 3.94 8.73 4.00
C ALA A 46 3.55 7.36 3.43
N TYR A 47 4.39 6.34 3.64
CA TYR A 47 4.16 5.02 3.06
C TYR A 47 2.97 4.31 3.68
N SER A 48 2.04 3.86 2.84
CA SER A 48 0.80 3.16 3.24
C SER A 48 1.06 1.72 3.69
N TYR A 49 1.18 1.49 5.00
CA TYR A 49 1.46 0.16 5.57
C TYR A 49 0.40 -0.87 5.21
N LYS A 50 -0.88 -0.47 5.15
CA LYS A 50 -2.00 -1.35 4.72
C LYS A 50 -1.80 -2.02 3.37
N THR A 51 -0.93 -1.48 2.52
CA THR A 51 -0.63 -2.09 1.22
C THR A 51 0.36 -3.23 1.34
N ASN A 52 1.39 -3.05 2.16
CA ASN A 52 2.37 -4.09 2.49
C ASN A 52 3.23 -3.66 3.68
N TYR A 53 2.91 -4.16 4.86
CA TYR A 53 3.62 -3.85 6.09
C TYR A 53 4.84 -4.76 6.37
N THR A 54 5.44 -5.37 5.35
CA THR A 54 6.67 -6.15 5.55
C THR A 54 7.72 -5.29 6.27
N PRO A 55 8.20 -5.69 7.47
CA PRO A 55 9.02 -4.82 8.32
C PRO A 55 10.29 -4.29 7.63
N LYS A 56 10.86 -5.06 6.72
CA LYS A 56 12.02 -4.64 5.92
C LYS A 56 11.70 -3.43 5.04
N LEU A 57 10.55 -3.42 4.37
CA LEU A 57 10.10 -2.29 3.54
C LEU A 57 9.82 -1.05 4.40
N CYS A 58 9.12 -1.24 5.51
CA CYS A 58 8.81 -0.17 6.45
C CYS A 58 10.10 0.46 7.04
N ARG A 59 11.12 -0.35 7.31
CA ARG A 59 12.44 0.14 7.77
C ARG A 59 13.14 0.96 6.69
N ILE A 60 13.09 0.53 5.43
CA ILE A 60 13.66 1.29 4.31
C ILE A 60 13.01 2.68 4.22
N VAL A 61 11.70 2.78 4.38
CA VAL A 61 11.00 4.08 4.41
C VAL A 61 11.53 4.96 5.53
N ASN A 62 11.68 4.42 6.74
CA ASN A 62 12.22 5.15 7.89
C ASN A 62 13.66 5.62 7.64
N GLU A 63 14.52 4.77 7.09
CA GLU A 63 15.92 5.10 6.71
C GLU A 63 15.98 6.24 5.67
N LEU A 64 15.04 6.27 4.72
CA LEU A 64 14.94 7.31 3.70
C LEU A 64 14.25 8.59 4.21
N GLY A 65 13.91 8.64 5.50
CA GLY A 65 13.30 9.79 6.15
C GLY A 65 11.81 9.97 5.86
N GLY A 66 11.13 8.96 5.30
CA GLY A 66 9.69 8.96 5.08
C GLY A 66 8.88 8.84 6.38
N PHE A 67 7.55 8.94 6.22
CA PHE A 67 6.57 8.77 7.29
C PHE A 67 5.90 7.39 7.19
N ALA A 68 5.41 6.88 8.31
CA ALA A 68 4.55 5.70 8.38
C ALA A 68 3.08 6.14 8.35
N GLU A 69 2.36 5.89 7.25
CA GLU A 69 0.91 5.97 7.22
C GLU A 69 0.35 4.63 7.68
N VAL A 70 -0.37 4.67 8.81
CA VAL A 70 -0.96 3.49 9.44
C VAL A 70 -2.47 3.65 9.58
N VAL A 71 -3.20 2.54 9.53
CA VAL A 71 -4.66 2.54 9.63
C VAL A 71 -5.18 1.60 10.73
N SER A 72 -4.26 1.05 11.53
CA SER A 72 -4.60 0.16 12.66
C SER A 72 -3.54 0.24 13.77
N ASP A 73 -3.93 -0.21 14.96
CA ASP A 73 -3.03 -0.40 16.11
C ASP A 73 -1.93 -1.41 15.80
N MET A 74 -2.22 -2.47 15.03
CA MET A 74 -1.22 -3.43 14.58
C MET A 74 -0.12 -2.78 13.73
N GLU A 75 -0.50 -1.94 12.77
CA GLU A 75 0.46 -1.25 11.91
C GLU A 75 1.28 -0.20 12.70
N MET A 76 0.64 0.50 13.65
CA MET A 76 1.34 1.39 14.58
C MET A 76 2.39 0.62 15.41
N GLU A 77 2.03 -0.55 15.94
CA GLU A 77 2.98 -1.41 16.67
C GLU A 77 4.15 -1.85 15.80
N ILE A 78 3.91 -2.19 14.53
CA ILE A 78 4.99 -2.50 13.58
C ILE A 78 5.93 -1.30 13.45
N ALA A 79 5.38 -0.10 13.22
CA ALA A 79 6.15 1.13 13.07
C ALA A 79 7.03 1.40 14.29
N LEU A 80 6.47 1.31 15.50
CA LEU A 80 7.20 1.51 16.75
C LEU A 80 8.31 0.46 16.95
N ARG A 81 8.03 -0.81 16.70
CA ARG A 81 8.99 -1.92 16.87
C ARG A 81 10.16 -1.87 15.90
N ILE A 82 9.99 -1.31 14.72
CA ILE A 82 11.11 -1.11 13.77
C ILE A 82 11.88 0.19 14.00
N GLY A 83 11.50 1.00 15.01
CA GLY A 83 12.18 2.21 15.42
C GLY A 83 11.75 3.48 14.70
N VAL A 84 10.52 3.53 14.17
CA VAL A 84 9.95 4.79 13.65
C VAL A 84 9.67 5.73 14.83
N GLU A 85 10.17 6.95 14.76
CA GLU A 85 9.86 7.97 15.75
C GLU A 85 8.35 8.30 15.71
N PRO A 86 7.64 8.38 16.86
CA PRO A 86 6.21 8.64 16.90
C PRO A 86 5.75 9.85 16.06
N LYS A 87 6.54 10.94 16.05
CA LYS A 87 6.25 12.14 15.24
C LYS A 87 6.23 11.90 13.72
N LYS A 88 6.75 10.76 13.24
CA LYS A 88 6.70 10.31 11.85
C LYS A 88 5.60 9.28 11.59
N ILE A 89 4.73 9.02 12.55
CA ILE A 89 3.58 8.15 12.41
C ILE A 89 2.33 9.00 12.20
N ILE A 90 1.61 8.75 11.13
CA ILE A 90 0.33 9.38 10.79
C ILE A 90 -0.73 8.28 10.77
N TRP A 91 -1.73 8.38 11.64
CA TRP A 91 -2.80 7.38 11.75
C TRP A 91 -4.07 7.87 11.06
N ASN A 92 -4.44 7.16 10.01
CA ASN A 92 -5.65 7.36 9.22
C ASN A 92 -6.69 6.26 9.47
N GLY A 93 -7.75 6.28 8.67
CA GLY A 93 -8.76 5.22 8.61
C GLY A 93 -10.00 5.50 9.44
N PRO A 94 -11.11 4.80 9.12
CA PRO A 94 -12.44 5.07 9.68
C PRO A 94 -12.67 4.47 11.06
N TYR A 95 -11.77 3.62 11.53
CA TYR A 95 -11.83 3.01 12.87
C TYR A 95 -10.45 3.10 13.53
N LYS A 96 -10.44 3.55 14.76
CA LYS A 96 -9.22 3.64 15.57
C LYS A 96 -9.48 3.15 16.99
N ASN A 97 -8.55 2.35 17.53
CA ASN A 97 -8.60 1.92 18.93
C ASN A 97 -8.31 3.11 19.84
N ALA A 98 -9.26 3.50 20.70
CA ALA A 98 -9.19 4.70 21.53
C ALA A 98 -7.93 4.75 22.42
N LYS A 99 -7.56 3.62 23.08
CA LYS A 99 -6.35 3.56 23.94
C LYS A 99 -5.06 3.74 23.12
N LYS A 100 -5.06 3.27 21.89
CA LYS A 100 -3.89 3.38 21.02
C LYS A 100 -3.78 4.75 20.35
N VAL A 101 -4.91 5.40 20.06
CA VAL A 101 -4.97 6.82 19.68
C VAL A 101 -4.36 7.69 20.78
N GLU A 102 -4.82 7.52 22.02
CA GLU A 102 -4.27 8.20 23.18
C GLU A 102 -2.75 7.99 23.29
N GLN A 103 -2.29 6.72 23.22
CA GLN A 103 -0.88 6.38 23.27
C GLN A 103 -0.08 7.15 22.20
N LEU A 104 -0.53 7.12 20.93
CA LEU A 104 0.19 7.77 19.83
C LEU A 104 0.23 9.30 19.98
N LEU A 105 -0.90 9.91 20.36
CA LEU A 105 -0.97 11.38 20.57
C LEU A 105 -0.06 11.85 21.68
N VAL A 106 -0.05 11.14 22.83
CA VAL A 106 0.85 11.46 23.97
C VAL A 106 2.33 11.27 23.60
N MET A 107 2.64 10.32 22.72
CA MET A 107 4.00 10.13 22.17
C MET A 107 4.38 11.19 21.10
N GLY A 108 3.46 12.07 20.70
CA GLY A 108 3.70 13.14 19.73
C GLY A 108 3.49 12.75 18.26
N GLY A 109 2.84 11.60 17.99
CA GLY A 109 2.40 11.24 16.65
C GLY A 109 1.18 12.02 16.20
N THR A 110 0.74 11.80 14.96
CA THR A 110 -0.41 12.49 14.36
C THR A 110 -1.57 11.53 14.18
N VAL A 111 -2.77 11.98 14.51
CA VAL A 111 -4.01 11.26 14.23
C VAL A 111 -4.88 12.14 13.33
N ASN A 112 -5.20 11.66 12.14
CA ASN A 112 -6.16 12.30 11.25
C ASN A 112 -7.56 11.81 11.60
N ILE A 113 -8.40 12.67 12.18
CA ILE A 113 -9.81 12.33 12.47
C ILE A 113 -10.59 12.23 11.16
N ASP A 114 -11.48 11.22 11.08
CA ASP A 114 -12.19 10.82 9.86
C ASP A 114 -13.71 11.07 9.97
N SER A 115 -14.24 11.12 11.18
CA SER A 115 -15.69 11.20 11.44
C SER A 115 -16.05 11.68 12.84
N ALA A 116 -17.34 12.00 13.05
CA ALA A 116 -17.84 12.68 14.23
C ALA A 116 -17.54 11.97 15.57
N TYR A 117 -17.53 10.62 15.61
CA TYR A 117 -17.25 9.90 16.88
C TYR A 117 -15.83 10.14 17.41
N GLU A 118 -14.90 10.52 16.54
CA GLU A 118 -13.53 10.81 16.94
C GLU A 118 -13.38 12.21 17.55
N ILE A 119 -14.36 13.10 17.33
CA ILE A 119 -14.38 14.44 17.95
C ILE A 119 -14.43 14.30 19.46
N ASP A 120 -15.39 13.49 19.97
CA ASP A 120 -15.55 13.26 21.41
C ASP A 120 -14.34 12.53 22.00
N LEU A 121 -13.80 11.55 21.27
CA LEU A 121 -12.60 10.81 21.68
C LEU A 121 -11.40 11.75 21.87
N VAL A 122 -11.17 12.65 20.91
CA VAL A 122 -10.03 13.57 20.95
C VAL A 122 -10.20 14.63 22.03
N ALA A 123 -11.44 15.12 22.24
CA ALA A 123 -11.78 16.03 23.34
C ALA A 123 -11.49 15.41 24.70
N ASP A 124 -11.95 14.19 24.95
CA ASP A 124 -11.69 13.45 26.19
C ASP A 124 -10.19 13.23 26.44
N ILE A 125 -9.41 12.92 25.40
CA ILE A 125 -7.95 12.81 25.53
C ILE A 125 -7.34 14.17 25.86
N ALA A 126 -7.79 15.24 25.23
CA ALA A 126 -7.29 16.60 25.50
C ALA A 126 -7.51 17.03 26.96
N ASP A 127 -8.67 16.72 27.51
CA ASP A 127 -8.98 17.02 28.91
C ASP A 127 -8.11 16.23 29.88
N ARG A 128 -7.81 14.98 29.57
CA ARG A 128 -6.93 14.14 30.41
C ARG A 128 -5.43 14.50 30.34
N TYR A 129 -5.01 15.13 29.25
CA TYR A 129 -3.60 15.48 29.00
C TYR A 129 -3.39 16.97 28.74
N PRO A 130 -3.81 17.89 29.64
CA PRO A 130 -3.83 19.35 29.38
C PRO A 130 -2.44 19.96 29.13
N ASN A 131 -1.37 19.29 29.52
CA ASN A 131 0.00 19.76 29.37
C ASN A 131 0.74 19.12 28.17
N HIS A 132 0.09 18.27 27.38
CA HIS A 132 0.68 17.65 26.20
C HIS A 132 0.25 18.37 24.93
N LYS A 133 1.18 18.60 24.01
CA LYS A 133 0.85 18.99 22.63
C LYS A 133 0.33 17.78 21.90
N LEU A 134 -0.95 17.78 21.53
CA LEU A 134 -1.62 16.69 20.81
C LEU A 134 -1.80 17.10 19.34
N ASN A 135 -1.17 16.34 18.45
CA ASN A 135 -1.14 16.65 17.03
C ASN A 135 -2.31 16.01 16.29
N ILE A 136 -3.24 16.81 15.82
CA ILE A 136 -4.44 16.36 15.12
C ILE A 136 -4.39 16.83 13.67
N GLY A 137 -4.75 15.94 12.75
CA GLY A 137 -5.13 16.29 11.39
C GLY A 137 -6.63 16.04 11.18
N ILE A 138 -7.17 16.59 10.11
CA ILE A 138 -8.55 16.34 9.69
C ILE A 138 -8.55 15.75 8.28
N ARG A 139 -9.24 14.63 8.09
CA ARG A 139 -9.49 14.09 6.76
C ARG A 139 -10.67 14.80 6.11
N CYS A 140 -10.41 15.48 5.01
CA CYS A 140 -11.35 16.29 4.25
C CYS A 140 -11.91 15.49 3.06
N ASN A 141 -13.21 15.65 2.81
CA ASN A 141 -13.92 15.05 1.69
C ASN A 141 -14.61 16.16 0.90
N PHE A 142 -14.36 16.21 -0.40
CA PHE A 142 -14.94 17.13 -1.36
C PHE A 142 -14.94 16.51 -2.75
N ASP A 143 -15.69 17.07 -3.68
CA ASP A 143 -15.76 16.56 -5.06
C ASP A 143 -14.47 16.88 -5.83
N VAL A 144 -13.88 15.84 -6.42
CA VAL A 144 -12.70 15.93 -7.30
C VAL A 144 -13.03 15.65 -8.76
N GLY A 145 -14.32 15.56 -9.09
CA GLY A 145 -14.80 15.32 -10.45
C GLY A 145 -14.65 13.87 -10.93
N ASP A 146 -14.49 12.91 -10.02
CA ASP A 146 -14.36 11.48 -10.39
C ASP A 146 -15.67 10.71 -10.38
N GLY A 147 -16.77 11.34 -9.96
CA GLY A 147 -18.10 10.77 -9.86
C GLY A 147 -18.28 9.77 -8.70
N VAL A 148 -17.33 9.73 -7.77
CA VAL A 148 -17.34 8.83 -6.62
C VAL A 148 -17.63 9.60 -5.34
N VAL A 149 -18.68 9.21 -4.62
CA VAL A 149 -18.92 9.70 -3.26
C VAL A 149 -18.12 8.83 -2.28
N SER A 150 -17.01 9.38 -1.76
CA SER A 150 -16.20 8.67 -0.77
C SER A 150 -16.94 8.60 0.57
N ARG A 151 -16.90 7.42 1.21
CA ARG A 151 -17.45 7.22 2.57
C ARG A 151 -16.52 7.68 3.69
N PHE A 152 -15.38 8.26 3.37
CA PHE A 152 -14.32 8.60 4.31
C PHE A 152 -14.13 10.11 4.40
N GLY A 153 -13.76 10.56 5.61
CA GLY A 153 -13.47 11.96 5.88
C GLY A 153 -14.72 12.81 6.07
N PHE A 154 -14.53 13.99 6.63
CA PHE A 154 -15.59 14.97 6.79
C PHE A 154 -15.89 15.66 5.47
N ASP A 155 -17.14 15.69 5.06
CA ASP A 155 -17.61 16.63 4.05
C ASP A 155 -17.34 18.06 4.54
N ILE A 156 -16.52 18.80 3.78
CA ILE A 156 -16.03 20.15 4.18
C ILE A 156 -17.12 21.20 4.33
N ASP A 157 -18.33 20.94 3.86
CA ASP A 157 -19.47 21.85 4.00
C ASP A 157 -20.44 21.39 5.10
N SER A 158 -20.20 20.24 5.76
CA SER A 158 -21.04 19.66 6.80
C SER A 158 -20.91 20.37 8.15
N ASP A 159 -21.93 20.20 9.01
CA ASP A 159 -21.86 20.66 10.39
C ASP A 159 -20.86 19.87 11.24
N ASP A 160 -20.62 18.60 10.90
CA ASP A 160 -19.63 17.78 11.62
C ASP A 160 -18.19 18.27 11.33
N PHE A 161 -17.91 18.76 10.13
CA PHE A 161 -16.63 19.42 9.83
C PHE A 161 -16.44 20.71 10.66
N LYS A 162 -17.51 21.51 10.80
CA LYS A 162 -17.48 22.72 11.66
C LYS A 162 -17.23 22.35 13.13
N LYS A 163 -17.85 21.28 13.63
CA LYS A 163 -17.59 20.77 14.99
C LYS A 163 -16.15 20.28 15.17
N ALA A 164 -15.60 19.60 14.16
CA ALA A 164 -14.20 19.16 14.19
C ALA A 164 -13.23 20.35 14.26
N LEU A 165 -13.52 21.45 13.56
CA LEU A 165 -12.73 22.69 13.66
C LEU A 165 -12.88 23.37 15.02
N ALA A 166 -14.09 23.38 15.61
CA ALA A 166 -14.34 24.00 16.91
C ALA A 166 -13.56 23.33 18.07
N LEU A 167 -13.09 22.09 17.91
CA LEU A 167 -12.24 21.41 18.90
C LEU A 167 -10.98 22.24 19.24
N PHE A 168 -10.37 22.87 18.25
CA PHE A 168 -9.11 23.61 18.43
C PHE A 168 -9.30 24.96 19.15
N ASP A 169 -10.50 25.49 19.15
CA ASP A 169 -10.86 26.66 19.96
C ASP A 169 -11.16 26.25 21.41
N ALA A 170 -11.80 25.11 21.59
CA ALA A 170 -12.19 24.58 22.91
C ALA A 170 -10.99 24.05 23.72
N HIS A 171 -10.01 23.40 23.07
CA HIS A 171 -8.89 22.74 23.73
C HIS A 171 -7.55 23.28 23.23
N LYS A 172 -6.87 24.11 24.03
CA LYS A 172 -5.62 24.80 23.64
C LYS A 172 -4.39 23.89 23.48
N ASN A 173 -4.48 22.64 23.93
CA ASN A 173 -3.48 21.61 23.77
C ASN A 173 -3.68 20.74 22.53
N LEU A 174 -4.80 20.92 21.79
CA LEU A 174 -5.00 20.34 20.46
C LEU A 174 -4.42 21.27 19.38
N TYR A 175 -3.63 20.72 18.50
CA TYR A 175 -3.01 21.44 17.39
C TYR A 175 -3.45 20.87 16.07
N LEU A 176 -4.16 21.65 15.26
CA LEU A 176 -4.47 21.31 13.87
C LEU A 176 -3.18 21.42 13.04
N ILE A 177 -2.44 20.33 12.94
CA ILE A 177 -1.14 20.34 12.26
C ILE A 177 -1.24 19.94 10.79
N GLY A 178 -2.33 19.30 10.37
CA GLY A 178 -2.46 18.80 9.00
C GLY A 178 -3.90 18.72 8.50
N LEU A 179 -4.03 18.86 7.20
CA LEU A 179 -5.23 18.46 6.47
C LEU A 179 -4.87 17.33 5.52
N GLN A 180 -5.72 16.31 5.46
CA GLN A 180 -5.52 15.14 4.62
C GLN A 180 -6.74 14.94 3.73
N CYS A 181 -6.54 14.51 2.49
CA CYS A 181 -7.59 13.94 1.64
C CYS A 181 -7.12 12.63 1.01
N HIS A 182 -8.05 11.75 0.69
CA HIS A 182 -7.73 10.53 -0.05
C HIS A 182 -8.94 10.10 -0.87
N PHE A 183 -8.74 9.96 -2.17
CA PHE A 183 -9.76 9.51 -3.11
C PHE A 183 -9.32 8.21 -3.79
N ALA A 184 -10.26 7.32 -4.07
CA ALA A 184 -9.96 5.97 -4.56
C ALA A 184 -9.43 5.95 -6.01
N THR A 185 -9.76 6.95 -6.79
CA THR A 185 -9.43 7.04 -8.22
C THR A 185 -7.94 7.30 -8.43
N ARG A 186 -7.30 6.47 -9.27
CA ARG A 186 -5.86 6.57 -9.60
C ARG A 186 -5.59 7.44 -10.83
N ARG A 187 -6.64 7.88 -11.54
CA ARG A 187 -6.52 8.66 -12.77
C ARG A 187 -5.84 10.00 -12.52
N LEU A 188 -4.94 10.38 -13.42
CA LEU A 188 -4.11 11.58 -13.30
C LEU A 188 -4.95 12.86 -13.18
N GLU A 189 -6.08 12.92 -13.90
CA GLU A 189 -6.97 14.07 -13.95
C GLU A 189 -7.55 14.47 -12.58
N THR A 190 -7.60 13.53 -11.63
CA THR A 190 -8.14 13.79 -10.29
C THR A 190 -7.11 14.39 -9.33
N TRP A 191 -5.82 14.38 -9.66
CA TRP A 191 -4.76 14.80 -8.74
C TRP A 191 -4.63 16.30 -8.63
N ARG A 192 -4.75 17.03 -9.75
CA ARG A 192 -4.78 18.50 -9.71
C ARG A 192 -6.00 19.02 -8.94
N PRO A 193 -7.25 18.55 -9.15
CA PRO A 193 -8.40 18.92 -8.32
C PRO A 193 -8.23 18.65 -6.83
N ARG A 194 -7.52 17.56 -6.42
CA ARG A 194 -7.20 17.32 -5.00
C ARG A 194 -6.34 18.47 -4.44
N ALA A 195 -5.28 18.84 -5.17
CA ALA A 195 -4.38 19.92 -4.77
C ALA A 195 -5.13 21.25 -4.66
N GLU A 196 -5.86 21.63 -5.71
CA GLU A 196 -6.61 22.88 -5.77
C GLU A 196 -7.72 22.94 -4.69
N GLY A 197 -8.45 21.84 -4.46
CA GLY A 197 -9.47 21.78 -3.42
C GLY A 197 -8.92 21.93 -2.01
N MET A 198 -7.78 21.29 -1.71
CA MET A 198 -7.11 21.44 -0.42
C MET A 198 -6.58 22.87 -0.19
N LEU A 199 -6.02 23.49 -1.22
CA LEU A 199 -5.53 24.88 -1.13
C LEU A 199 -6.70 25.86 -0.96
N ALA A 200 -7.77 25.70 -1.71
CA ALA A 200 -8.98 26.51 -1.57
C ALA A 200 -9.60 26.38 -0.16
N LEU A 201 -9.57 25.17 0.42
CA LEU A 201 -10.02 24.95 1.79
C LEU A 201 -9.15 25.69 2.81
N ILE A 202 -7.82 25.64 2.67
CA ILE A 202 -6.87 26.34 3.53
C ILE A 202 -7.11 27.85 3.48
N ASP A 203 -7.31 28.42 2.29
CA ASP A 203 -7.61 29.83 2.10
C ASP A 203 -8.96 30.21 2.73
N LYS A 204 -10.00 29.38 2.52
CA LYS A 204 -11.34 29.57 3.12
C LYS A 204 -11.29 29.59 4.66
N LEU A 205 -10.43 28.74 5.25
CA LEU A 205 -10.28 28.65 6.70
C LEU A 205 -9.30 29.67 7.28
N GLY A 206 -8.48 30.31 6.45
CA GLY A 206 -7.44 31.25 6.90
C GLY A 206 -6.36 30.59 7.77
N ILE A 207 -6.04 29.31 7.52
CA ILE A 207 -5.07 28.53 8.32
C ILE A 207 -3.80 28.24 7.51
N MET A 208 -2.71 27.96 8.24
CA MET A 208 -1.46 27.49 7.67
C MET A 208 -1.04 26.20 8.40
N PRO A 209 -1.41 25.01 7.89
CA PRO A 209 -1.06 23.75 8.52
C PRO A 209 0.44 23.44 8.39
N GLU A 210 0.99 22.60 9.27
CA GLU A 210 2.36 22.11 9.16
C GLU A 210 2.54 21.20 7.93
N HIS A 211 1.50 20.39 7.59
CA HIS A 211 1.50 19.55 6.39
C HIS A 211 0.13 19.50 5.71
N ILE A 212 0.18 19.22 4.41
CA ILE A 212 -0.99 18.95 3.56
C ILE A 212 -0.74 17.60 2.91
N ASP A 213 -1.66 16.65 3.15
CA ASP A 213 -1.54 15.29 2.67
C ASP A 213 -2.63 15.00 1.62
N LEU A 214 -2.22 14.67 0.40
CA LEU A 214 -3.13 14.37 -0.71
C LEU A 214 -3.52 12.88 -0.81
N GLY A 215 -3.07 12.07 0.16
CA GLY A 215 -3.38 10.65 0.19
C GLY A 215 -2.68 9.85 -0.90
N GLY A 216 -3.19 8.65 -1.11
CA GLY A 216 -2.68 7.71 -2.09
C GLY A 216 -3.51 7.63 -3.37
N GLY A 217 -3.43 6.47 -4.02
CA GLY A 217 -4.13 6.23 -5.29
C GLY A 217 -3.27 6.58 -6.50
N LEU A 218 -1.98 6.24 -6.48
CA LEU A 218 -1.09 6.32 -7.63
C LEU A 218 -0.90 4.94 -8.27
N PHE A 219 -0.69 4.95 -9.58
CA PHE A 219 -0.12 3.80 -10.26
C PHE A 219 1.38 3.72 -10.01
N GLY A 220 1.91 2.50 -9.95
CA GLY A 220 3.33 2.22 -9.93
C GLY A 220 3.83 1.66 -11.25
N LYS A 221 5.10 1.34 -11.29
CA LYS A 221 5.72 0.63 -12.41
C LYS A 221 5.11 -0.76 -12.56
N MET A 222 4.98 -1.21 -13.79
CA MET A 222 4.49 -2.54 -14.13
C MET A 222 4.95 -2.94 -15.52
N ALA A 223 4.96 -4.26 -15.82
CA ALA A 223 5.29 -4.77 -17.14
C ALA A 223 4.24 -4.38 -18.19
N ASP A 224 4.67 -4.26 -19.44
CA ASP A 224 3.79 -3.87 -20.54
C ASP A 224 2.63 -4.83 -20.75
N SER A 225 2.83 -6.14 -20.53
CA SER A 225 1.77 -7.15 -20.57
C SER A 225 0.62 -6.87 -19.57
N LEU A 226 0.91 -6.21 -18.46
CA LEU A 226 -0.11 -5.78 -17.51
C LEU A 226 -0.69 -4.40 -17.90
N LYS A 227 0.16 -3.46 -18.34
CA LYS A 227 -0.30 -2.12 -18.78
C LYS A 227 -1.33 -2.19 -19.90
N MET A 228 -1.09 -3.05 -20.90
CA MET A 228 -2.00 -3.22 -22.05
C MET A 228 -3.41 -3.70 -21.68
N GLN A 229 -3.64 -4.17 -20.46
CA GLN A 229 -4.94 -4.59 -19.98
C GLN A 229 -5.73 -3.45 -19.29
N PHE A 230 -5.20 -2.24 -19.26
CA PHE A 230 -5.89 -1.05 -18.77
C PHE A 230 -6.49 -0.25 -19.93
N ASP A 231 -7.66 0.32 -19.70
CA ASP A 231 -8.38 1.13 -20.69
C ASP A 231 -7.81 2.56 -20.83
N SER A 232 -6.86 2.94 -19.98
CA SER A 232 -6.21 4.25 -19.97
C SER A 232 -4.71 4.11 -19.82
N GLU A 233 -3.98 5.13 -20.27
CA GLU A 233 -2.54 5.21 -20.03
C GLU A 233 -2.24 5.18 -18.53
N ILE A 234 -1.16 4.47 -18.15
CA ILE A 234 -0.68 4.40 -16.77
C ILE A 234 0.29 5.56 -16.54
N PRO A 235 -0.06 6.55 -15.69
CA PRO A 235 0.79 7.70 -15.44
C PRO A 235 2.10 7.33 -14.75
N THR A 236 3.15 8.05 -15.09
CA THR A 236 4.46 7.98 -14.43
C THR A 236 4.49 8.83 -13.16
N TYR A 237 5.49 8.61 -12.30
CA TYR A 237 5.73 9.45 -11.12
C TYR A 237 5.92 10.92 -11.47
N LYS A 238 6.61 11.18 -12.58
CA LYS A 238 6.82 12.53 -13.12
C LYS A 238 5.50 13.21 -13.46
N GLN A 239 4.58 12.54 -14.16
CA GLN A 239 3.29 13.10 -14.53
C GLN A 239 2.44 13.44 -13.29
N TYR A 240 2.44 12.57 -12.25
CA TYR A 240 1.79 12.91 -10.97
C TYR A 240 2.42 14.13 -10.30
N ALA A 241 3.76 14.22 -10.28
CA ALA A 241 4.45 15.37 -9.73
C ALA A 241 4.12 16.67 -10.49
N GLU A 242 4.11 16.63 -11.82
CA GLU A 242 3.77 17.75 -12.69
C GLU A 242 2.32 18.20 -12.58
N ALA A 243 1.40 17.28 -12.22
CA ALA A 243 -0.01 17.63 -11.99
C ALA A 243 -0.24 18.39 -10.66
N VAL A 244 0.58 18.12 -9.64
CA VAL A 244 0.37 18.57 -8.25
C VAL A 244 1.36 19.64 -7.82
N ALA A 245 2.65 19.36 -7.92
CA ALA A 245 3.69 20.16 -7.28
C ALA A 245 3.78 21.61 -7.77
N PRO A 246 3.52 21.94 -9.06
CA PRO A 246 3.49 23.32 -9.53
C PRO A 246 2.37 24.16 -8.88
N VAL A 247 1.21 23.54 -8.58
CA VAL A 247 0.08 24.20 -7.93
C VAL A 247 0.49 24.66 -6.52
N PHE A 248 1.15 23.78 -5.76
CA PHE A 248 1.70 24.09 -4.44
C PHE A 248 2.83 25.13 -4.52
N ALA A 249 3.74 24.99 -5.48
CA ALA A 249 4.86 25.90 -5.65
C ALA A 249 4.39 27.33 -5.91
N ALA A 250 3.41 27.52 -6.79
CA ALA A 250 2.82 28.81 -7.11
C ALA A 250 2.05 29.40 -5.92
N HIS A 251 1.19 28.60 -5.26
CA HIS A 251 0.38 29.05 -4.14
C HIS A 251 1.23 29.57 -2.97
N PHE A 252 2.32 28.86 -2.65
CA PHE A 252 3.21 29.21 -1.55
C PHE A 252 4.48 29.96 -1.97
N GLU A 253 4.52 30.56 -3.17
CA GLU A 253 5.72 31.24 -3.70
C GLU A 253 6.29 32.26 -2.71
N ASN A 254 5.42 33.09 -2.16
CA ASN A 254 5.78 34.17 -1.24
C ASN A 254 5.68 33.80 0.24
N THR A 255 5.49 32.51 0.56
CA THR A 255 5.35 32.05 1.94
C THR A 255 6.71 31.67 2.51
N THR A 256 7.08 32.24 3.65
CA THR A 256 8.38 31.98 4.32
C THR A 256 8.49 30.57 4.83
N LYS A 257 7.44 30.04 5.50
CA LYS A 257 7.38 28.67 6.00
C LYS A 257 6.33 27.90 5.19
N LYS A 258 6.78 27.23 4.15
CA LYS A 258 5.93 26.41 3.29
C LYS A 258 5.49 25.14 4.02
N PRO A 259 4.21 24.70 3.93
CA PRO A 259 3.78 23.44 4.53
C PRO A 259 4.49 22.25 3.86
N LEU A 260 4.64 21.16 4.61
CA LEU A 260 5.12 19.91 4.06
C LEU A 260 4.02 19.29 3.19
N LEU A 261 4.30 19.07 1.92
CA LEU A 261 3.42 18.30 1.04
C LEU A 261 3.70 16.82 1.25
N LEU A 262 2.65 16.05 1.57
CA LEU A 262 2.69 14.60 1.69
C LEU A 262 1.80 13.94 0.64
N ILE A 263 2.20 12.73 0.24
CA ILE A 263 1.36 11.75 -0.44
C ILE A 263 1.53 10.39 0.21
N GLU A 264 0.51 9.52 0.05
CA GLU A 264 0.45 8.20 0.70
C GLU A 264 0.56 7.04 -0.32
N PRO A 265 1.67 6.88 -1.05
CA PRO A 265 1.80 5.79 -1.99
C PRO A 265 1.90 4.45 -1.24
N GLY A 266 1.15 3.46 -1.72
CA GLY A 266 1.30 2.07 -1.34
C GLY A 266 1.68 1.25 -2.56
N SER A 267 0.66 0.88 -3.37
CA SER A 267 0.83 0.07 -4.59
C SER A 267 1.86 0.64 -5.56
N ALA A 268 1.97 1.96 -5.63
CA ALA A 268 2.92 2.64 -6.51
C ALA A 268 4.38 2.27 -6.18
N LEU A 269 4.71 2.04 -4.91
CA LEU A 269 6.07 1.72 -4.49
C LEU A 269 6.37 0.23 -4.46
N VAL A 270 5.37 -0.61 -4.11
CA VAL A 270 5.63 -2.02 -3.79
C VAL A 270 5.13 -3.00 -4.86
N GLY A 271 4.29 -2.56 -5.81
CA GLY A 271 3.64 -3.45 -6.76
C GLY A 271 4.61 -4.34 -7.53
N ASP A 272 5.58 -3.74 -8.19
CA ASP A 272 6.58 -4.39 -9.02
C ASP A 272 7.77 -5.01 -8.25
N CYS A 273 7.89 -4.69 -6.95
CA CYS A 273 8.99 -5.16 -6.12
C CYS A 273 8.84 -6.60 -5.63
N MET A 274 7.65 -7.17 -5.76
CA MET A 274 7.40 -8.54 -5.33
C MET A 274 6.89 -9.41 -6.47
N ARG A 275 7.34 -10.66 -6.42
CA ARG A 275 6.92 -11.76 -7.28
C ARG A 275 6.50 -12.95 -6.41
N PHE A 276 5.76 -13.88 -6.98
CA PHE A 276 5.43 -15.14 -6.35
C PHE A 276 5.85 -16.28 -7.27
N ALA A 277 6.70 -17.18 -6.78
CA ALA A 277 7.11 -18.39 -7.47
C ALA A 277 6.31 -19.59 -6.98
N SER A 278 5.81 -20.39 -7.88
CA SER A 278 5.04 -21.61 -7.55
C SER A 278 5.32 -22.74 -8.51
N ARG A 279 5.43 -23.96 -7.97
CA ARG A 279 5.59 -25.18 -8.75
C ARG A 279 4.28 -25.61 -9.39
N VAL A 280 4.34 -26.07 -10.63
CA VAL A 280 3.24 -26.77 -11.32
C VAL A 280 3.09 -28.17 -10.73
N VAL A 281 2.02 -28.40 -10.02
CA VAL A 281 1.74 -29.69 -9.36
C VAL A 281 1.21 -30.70 -10.34
N ASN A 282 0.30 -30.27 -11.21
CA ASN A 282 -0.38 -31.12 -12.17
C ASN A 282 -0.85 -30.32 -13.38
N ILE A 283 -0.98 -31.01 -14.51
CA ILE A 283 -1.65 -30.48 -15.71
C ILE A 283 -2.66 -31.51 -16.15
N LYS A 284 -3.92 -31.12 -16.27
CA LYS A 284 -5.01 -31.99 -16.71
C LYS A 284 -5.84 -31.33 -17.81
N GLU A 285 -6.56 -32.13 -18.53
CA GLU A 285 -7.56 -31.66 -19.49
C GLU A 285 -8.97 -31.95 -18.97
N VAL A 286 -9.84 -30.95 -19.02
CA VAL A 286 -11.25 -31.07 -18.64
C VAL A 286 -12.09 -30.53 -19.77
N ARG A 287 -12.81 -31.43 -20.48
CA ARG A 287 -13.68 -31.07 -21.61
C ARG A 287 -12.96 -30.25 -22.69
N GLY A 288 -11.73 -30.65 -23.03
CA GLY A 288 -10.90 -29.98 -24.02
C GLY A 288 -10.16 -28.74 -23.55
N LYS A 289 -10.30 -28.34 -22.28
CA LYS A 289 -9.57 -27.21 -21.69
C LYS A 289 -8.41 -27.70 -20.83
N ALA A 290 -7.21 -27.29 -21.17
CA ALA A 290 -6.02 -27.59 -20.35
C ALA A 290 -5.99 -26.68 -19.11
N ILE A 291 -5.76 -27.28 -17.93
CA ILE A 291 -5.68 -26.58 -16.64
C ILE A 291 -4.44 -27.08 -15.90
N ALA A 292 -3.56 -26.17 -15.52
CA ALA A 292 -2.42 -26.42 -14.65
C ALA A 292 -2.76 -26.00 -13.22
N THR A 293 -2.56 -26.90 -12.25
CA THR A 293 -2.73 -26.60 -10.82
C THR A 293 -1.38 -26.24 -10.21
N LEU A 294 -1.33 -25.12 -9.48
CA LEU A 294 -0.14 -24.60 -8.82
C LEU A 294 -0.30 -24.55 -7.29
N LEU A 295 0.82 -24.49 -6.55
CA LEU A 295 0.86 -24.30 -5.09
C LEU A 295 0.71 -22.83 -4.68
N VAL A 296 -0.23 -22.13 -5.27
CA VAL A 296 -0.56 -20.73 -4.99
C VAL A 296 -2.05 -20.54 -5.21
N SER A 297 -2.65 -19.59 -4.50
CA SER A 297 -4.04 -19.17 -4.71
C SER A 297 -4.08 -17.74 -5.24
N ILE A 298 -5.17 -17.37 -5.90
CA ILE A 298 -5.45 -15.98 -6.29
C ILE A 298 -5.35 -15.04 -5.09
N TYR A 299 -5.70 -15.50 -3.89
CA TYR A 299 -5.59 -14.72 -2.66
C TYR A 299 -4.14 -14.44 -2.23
N ASN A 300 -3.16 -15.19 -2.73
CA ASN A 300 -1.74 -14.94 -2.47
C ASN A 300 -1.13 -13.90 -3.44
N ILE A 301 -1.66 -13.77 -4.66
CA ILE A 301 -1.05 -12.94 -5.71
C ILE A 301 -1.92 -11.75 -6.14
N ASN A 302 -3.24 -11.86 -6.01
CA ASN A 302 -4.20 -10.83 -6.40
C ASN A 302 -5.44 -10.84 -5.47
N PRO A 303 -5.27 -10.59 -4.16
CA PRO A 303 -6.37 -10.72 -3.18
C PRO A 303 -7.48 -9.66 -3.37
N THR A 304 -7.24 -8.63 -4.17
CA THR A 304 -8.27 -7.64 -4.57
C THR A 304 -9.14 -8.15 -5.72
N LEU A 305 -8.85 -9.35 -6.25
CA LEU A 305 -9.62 -10.05 -7.27
C LEU A 305 -9.88 -9.23 -8.53
N ASN A 306 -8.92 -8.40 -8.94
CA ASN A 306 -9.00 -7.74 -10.23
C ASN A 306 -8.91 -8.78 -11.37
N LYS A 307 -9.55 -8.49 -12.51
CA LYS A 307 -9.66 -9.44 -13.62
C LYS A 307 -8.49 -9.42 -14.60
N LYS A 308 -7.37 -8.77 -14.25
CA LYS A 308 -6.19 -8.67 -15.10
C LYS A 308 -5.23 -9.82 -14.84
N ASN A 309 -4.67 -10.40 -15.88
CA ASN A 309 -3.61 -11.37 -15.77
C ASN A 309 -2.31 -10.70 -15.27
N PRO A 310 -1.66 -11.19 -14.21
CA PRO A 310 -0.35 -10.67 -13.80
C PRO A 310 0.72 -11.03 -14.85
N PRO A 311 1.84 -10.31 -14.91
CA PRO A 311 3.00 -10.77 -15.67
C PRO A 311 3.45 -12.15 -15.18
N ILE A 312 3.81 -13.06 -16.10
CA ILE A 312 4.32 -14.39 -15.74
C ILE A 312 5.61 -14.73 -16.48
N GLU A 313 6.43 -15.54 -15.82
CA GLU A 313 7.61 -16.20 -16.40
C GLU A 313 7.55 -17.68 -16.05
N VAL A 314 7.84 -18.56 -17.03
CA VAL A 314 7.86 -20.01 -16.83
C VAL A 314 9.29 -20.51 -16.93
N TYR A 315 9.73 -21.24 -15.91
CA TYR A 315 11.08 -21.82 -15.82
C TYR A 315 11.01 -23.33 -15.88
N ALA A 316 11.63 -23.95 -16.92
CA ALA A 316 11.73 -25.37 -17.05
C ALA A 316 12.61 -25.97 -15.94
N MET A 317 12.08 -27.00 -15.23
CA MET A 317 12.75 -27.61 -14.09
C MET A 317 13.15 -29.08 -14.30
N GLY A 318 13.17 -29.53 -15.55
CA GLY A 318 13.74 -30.82 -15.91
C GLY A 318 12.84 -31.74 -16.71
N GLU A 319 11.53 -31.71 -16.58
CA GLU A 319 10.64 -32.47 -17.44
C GLU A 319 10.53 -31.89 -18.85
N LYS A 320 10.27 -32.71 -19.86
CA LYS A 320 10.05 -32.25 -21.22
C LYS A 320 8.75 -31.46 -21.32
N GLN A 321 8.85 -30.16 -21.54
CA GLN A 321 7.70 -29.30 -21.74
C GLN A 321 6.89 -29.69 -22.99
N ARG A 322 5.57 -29.52 -22.90
CA ARG A 322 4.64 -29.56 -24.05
C ARG A 322 4.17 -28.15 -24.37
N GLU A 323 3.81 -27.91 -25.61
CA GLU A 323 3.17 -26.67 -26.03
C GLU A 323 1.67 -26.73 -25.77
N TYR A 324 1.13 -25.68 -25.19
CA TYR A 324 -0.28 -25.54 -24.90
C TYR A 324 -0.81 -24.29 -25.59
N LYS A 325 -2.07 -24.34 -25.96
CA LYS A 325 -2.88 -23.21 -26.40
C LYS A 325 -4.02 -23.06 -25.41
N ASP A 326 -4.32 -21.82 -25.04
CA ASP A 326 -5.46 -21.50 -24.19
C ASP A 326 -5.48 -22.28 -22.84
N LEU A 327 -4.31 -22.48 -22.20
CA LEU A 327 -4.20 -23.12 -20.89
C LEU A 327 -4.54 -22.13 -19.77
N ASP A 328 -5.27 -22.56 -18.75
CA ASP A 328 -5.52 -21.79 -17.54
C ASP A 328 -4.65 -22.27 -16.37
N PHE A 329 -4.11 -21.34 -15.59
CA PHE A 329 -3.45 -21.64 -14.32
C PHE A 329 -4.47 -21.53 -13.18
N GLY A 330 -4.75 -22.64 -12.51
CA GLY A 330 -5.60 -22.72 -11.33
C GLY A 330 -4.79 -22.82 -10.04
N GLY A 331 -5.35 -22.31 -8.95
CA GLY A 331 -4.77 -22.40 -7.62
C GLY A 331 -5.04 -23.74 -6.93
N PHE A 332 -4.55 -23.88 -5.69
CA PHE A 332 -4.69 -25.11 -4.89
C PHE A 332 -6.01 -25.17 -4.12
N THR A 333 -6.82 -24.10 -4.11
CA THR A 333 -8.02 -24.08 -3.27
C THR A 333 -9.18 -24.87 -3.88
N CYS A 334 -10.19 -25.14 -3.05
CA CYS A 334 -11.46 -25.75 -3.49
C CYS A 334 -12.45 -24.71 -4.03
N ILE A 335 -12.01 -23.46 -4.28
CA ILE A 335 -12.85 -22.39 -4.81
C ILE A 335 -12.80 -22.45 -6.34
N GLU A 336 -13.95 -22.63 -6.98
CA GLU A 336 -14.05 -22.77 -8.44
C GLU A 336 -13.47 -21.59 -9.22
N SER A 337 -13.51 -20.38 -8.65
CA SER A 337 -12.96 -19.17 -9.26
C SER A 337 -11.49 -18.90 -8.96
N ASP A 338 -10.77 -19.83 -8.32
CA ASP A 338 -9.34 -19.69 -7.99
C ASP A 338 -8.45 -19.87 -9.22
N TYR A 339 -8.52 -18.90 -10.13
CA TYR A 339 -7.68 -18.83 -11.31
C TYR A 339 -6.67 -17.70 -11.19
N LEU A 340 -5.41 -18.05 -11.45
CA LEU A 340 -4.24 -17.17 -11.32
C LEU A 340 -3.94 -16.42 -12.62
N TYR A 341 -4.18 -17.09 -13.74
CA TYR A 341 -3.93 -16.59 -15.09
C TYR A 341 -4.83 -17.33 -16.09
N ARG A 342 -5.38 -16.62 -17.04
CA ARG A 342 -6.25 -17.20 -18.08
C ARG A 342 -5.62 -17.05 -19.46
N HIS A 343 -5.90 -18.05 -20.30
CA HIS A 343 -5.56 -18.02 -21.73
C HIS A 343 -4.03 -17.98 -21.97
N TYR A 344 -3.29 -18.83 -21.30
CA TYR A 344 -1.84 -18.96 -21.52
C TYR A 344 -1.55 -19.74 -22.79
N ASP A 345 -0.73 -19.13 -23.67
CA ASP A 345 -0.12 -19.79 -24.84
C ASP A 345 1.37 -19.96 -24.57
N GLY A 346 1.87 -21.19 -24.59
CA GLY A 346 3.29 -21.44 -24.38
C GLY A 346 3.62 -22.86 -23.93
N LYS A 347 4.89 -23.07 -23.55
CA LYS A 347 5.39 -24.37 -23.12
C LYS A 347 5.31 -24.54 -21.62
N LEU A 348 4.90 -25.72 -21.16
CA LEU A 348 4.78 -26.04 -19.74
C LEU A 348 4.97 -27.55 -19.53
N ALA A 349 5.53 -27.91 -18.37
CA ALA A 349 5.56 -29.27 -17.85
C ALA A 349 5.16 -29.30 -16.37
N LYS A 350 4.75 -30.47 -15.88
CA LYS A 350 4.64 -30.72 -14.44
C LYS A 350 6.02 -30.53 -13.81
N GLY A 351 6.07 -29.91 -12.65
CA GLY A 351 7.32 -29.61 -11.94
C GLY A 351 7.97 -28.28 -12.33
N ASP A 352 7.57 -27.63 -13.42
CA ASP A 352 8.06 -26.29 -13.78
C ASP A 352 7.73 -25.27 -12.70
N MET A 353 8.51 -24.21 -12.64
CA MET A 353 8.24 -23.07 -11.77
C MET A 353 7.60 -21.94 -12.60
N VAL A 354 6.48 -21.43 -12.13
CA VAL A 354 5.80 -20.24 -12.66
C VAL A 354 6.00 -19.10 -11.69
N VAL A 355 6.51 -17.98 -12.17
CA VAL A 355 6.74 -16.77 -11.39
C VAL A 355 5.76 -15.69 -11.84
N PHE A 356 4.89 -15.28 -10.92
CA PHE A 356 3.93 -14.20 -11.10
C PHE A 356 4.56 -12.87 -10.67
N GLY A 357 4.53 -11.87 -11.53
CA GLY A 357 5.04 -10.53 -11.26
C GLY A 357 3.97 -9.58 -10.71
N ASN A 358 4.42 -8.42 -10.25
CA ASN A 358 3.56 -7.32 -9.78
C ASN A 358 2.60 -7.72 -8.64
N VAL A 359 3.06 -8.55 -7.72
CA VAL A 359 2.25 -9.10 -6.61
C VAL A 359 2.46 -8.40 -5.27
N GLY A 360 3.21 -7.28 -5.22
CA GLY A 360 3.57 -6.63 -3.95
C GLY A 360 2.40 -5.95 -3.22
N SER A 361 1.37 -5.57 -3.95
CA SER A 361 0.25 -4.82 -3.39
C SER A 361 -0.80 -5.74 -2.77
N TYR A 362 -1.05 -5.59 -1.48
CA TYR A 362 -2.06 -6.30 -0.69
C TYR A 362 -1.86 -7.81 -0.55
N SER A 363 -0.98 -8.44 -1.29
CA SER A 363 -0.79 -9.89 -1.31
C SER A 363 -0.31 -10.46 0.03
N VAL A 364 0.58 -9.76 0.72
CA VAL A 364 1.12 -10.19 2.02
C VAL A 364 0.16 -9.89 3.17
N VAL A 365 -0.72 -8.91 3.02
CA VAL A 365 -1.57 -8.36 4.10
C VAL A 365 -3.02 -8.85 4.06
N LEU A 366 -3.58 -9.15 2.88
CA LEU A 366 -4.96 -9.62 2.72
C LEU A 366 -5.11 -11.12 2.53
N LYS A 367 -4.04 -11.86 2.58
CA LYS A 367 -4.08 -13.32 2.40
C LYS A 367 -4.55 -14.02 3.67
N PRO A 368 -5.63 -14.80 3.65
CA PRO A 368 -5.96 -15.68 4.75
C PRO A 368 -5.05 -16.93 4.73
N PRO A 369 -4.82 -17.59 5.87
CA PRO A 369 -4.26 -18.93 5.93
C PRO A 369 -5.35 -19.96 5.55
N PHE A 370 -5.80 -19.92 4.31
CA PHE A 370 -6.90 -20.74 3.83
C PHE A 370 -6.37 -22.00 3.13
N ILE A 371 -6.74 -23.19 3.63
CA ILE A 371 -6.31 -24.53 3.19
C ILE A 371 -4.83 -24.78 3.48
N LEU A 372 -3.94 -23.87 3.12
CA LEU A 372 -2.51 -23.94 3.42
C LEU A 372 -2.09 -22.74 4.30
N PRO A 373 -1.09 -22.94 5.19
CA PRO A 373 -0.43 -21.84 5.89
C PRO A 373 0.23 -20.85 4.91
N ASN A 374 0.55 -19.66 5.40
CA ASN A 374 1.14 -18.63 4.57
C ASN A 374 2.59 -18.93 4.19
N PHE A 375 2.97 -18.55 2.98
CA PHE A 375 4.25 -18.86 2.36
C PHE A 375 5.40 -17.95 2.88
N PRO A 376 6.66 -18.42 2.74
CA PRO A 376 7.84 -17.65 3.10
C PRO A 376 8.07 -16.47 2.13
N VAL A 377 8.86 -15.50 2.60
CA VAL A 377 9.33 -14.36 1.79
C VAL A 377 10.85 -14.34 1.78
N ILE A 378 11.46 -14.35 0.61
CA ILE A 378 12.90 -14.21 0.40
C ILE A 378 13.19 -12.88 -0.27
N ASP A 379 14.10 -12.09 0.31
CA ASP A 379 14.67 -10.92 -0.35
C ASP A 379 15.92 -11.32 -1.14
N ILE A 380 15.98 -10.83 -2.39
CA ILE A 380 17.06 -11.14 -3.34
C ILE A 380 18.03 -9.97 -3.56
N THR A 381 17.93 -8.94 -2.74
CA THR A 381 18.69 -7.70 -2.90
C THR A 381 20.21 -7.97 -2.91
N ASP A 382 20.91 -7.35 -3.87
CA ASP A 382 22.36 -7.44 -4.10
C ASP A 382 22.88 -8.89 -4.27
N GLY A 383 22.04 -9.77 -4.86
CA GLY A 383 22.39 -11.18 -5.11
C GLY A 383 22.42 -12.06 -3.85
N LYS A 384 22.06 -11.51 -2.70
CA LYS A 384 21.90 -12.27 -1.45
C LYS A 384 20.49 -12.85 -1.38
N LEU A 385 20.39 -14.06 -0.83
CA LEU A 385 19.10 -14.73 -0.58
C LEU A 385 18.83 -14.69 0.93
N GLU A 386 18.05 -13.71 1.38
CA GLU A 386 17.71 -13.53 2.79
C GLU A 386 16.26 -13.97 3.05
N MET A 387 16.05 -14.95 3.91
CA MET A 387 14.71 -15.32 4.37
C MET A 387 14.23 -14.26 5.38
N ILE A 388 13.38 -13.33 4.94
CA ILE A 388 12.86 -12.25 5.80
C ILE A 388 11.56 -12.60 6.51
N LYS A 389 10.85 -13.61 6.01
CA LYS A 389 9.71 -14.25 6.67
C LYS A 389 9.76 -15.74 6.35
N ARG A 390 9.77 -16.59 7.39
CA ARG A 390 9.61 -18.04 7.17
C ARG A 390 8.18 -18.38 6.73
N GLY A 391 7.99 -19.53 6.12
CA GLY A 391 6.66 -20.12 5.95
C GLY A 391 5.99 -20.34 7.30
N GLU A 392 4.68 -20.17 7.34
CA GLU A 392 3.89 -20.53 8.53
C GLU A 392 3.73 -22.05 8.60
N VAL A 393 3.63 -22.57 9.81
CA VAL A 393 3.34 -23.97 10.11
C VAL A 393 2.02 -24.07 10.86
N PHE A 394 1.52 -25.30 11.02
CA PHE A 394 0.24 -25.55 11.69
C PHE A 394 0.15 -24.85 13.06
N ASP A 395 1.22 -24.89 13.86
CA ASP A 395 1.22 -24.31 15.19
C ASP A 395 1.06 -22.78 15.20
N ASP A 396 1.51 -22.06 14.17
CA ASP A 396 1.30 -20.60 14.06
C ASP A 396 -0.19 -20.24 14.01
N LEU A 397 -1.03 -21.14 13.53
CA LEU A 397 -2.48 -20.98 13.46
C LEU A 397 -3.17 -21.58 14.69
N PHE A 398 -2.74 -22.76 15.10
CA PHE A 398 -3.40 -23.55 16.12
C PHE A 398 -3.29 -22.96 17.53
N HIS A 399 -2.20 -22.24 17.83
CA HIS A 399 -2.02 -21.54 19.10
C HIS A 399 -3.12 -20.52 19.44
N THR A 400 -3.90 -20.09 18.46
CA THR A 400 -5.02 -19.15 18.69
C THR A 400 -6.30 -19.82 19.16
N PHE A 401 -6.39 -21.15 19.09
CA PHE A 401 -7.56 -21.88 19.51
C PHE A 401 -7.43 -22.36 20.97
N ALA A 402 -8.54 -22.33 21.68
CA ALA A 402 -8.72 -22.96 22.99
C ALA A 402 -9.66 -24.16 22.83
N PHE A 403 -9.36 -25.29 23.47
CA PHE A 403 -10.16 -26.53 23.44
C PHE A 403 -10.00 -27.33 24.73
#